data_226d69eee7c2351366f4e0279f63a5e9
#
_entry.id   226d69eee7c2351366f4e0279f63a5e9
#
_cell.length_a   1.000
_cell.length_b   1.000
_cell.length_c   1.000
_cell.angle_alpha   90.00
_cell.angle_beta   90.00
_cell.angle_gamma   90.00
#
_symmetry.space_group_name_H-M   'P 1'
#
loop_
_entity.id
_entity.type
_entity.pdbx_description
1 polymer ?
#
loop_
_entity_poly.entity_id
_entity_poly.type
_entity_poly.pdbx_seq_one_letter_code
_entity_poly.pdbx_strand_id
1 'polypeptide(L)'
;ASTRITTYDDYLLHEQELVSVNQSGREFFGEDFSGARPRTISTFSSIPGITGADGKVTMRFISRINSGSGTASLSINDSELLDITIPSIQTVSSNVRSYTKAIPGTTTALWKGSKSEKNNVVVSYSSSGHTNVRLDYIRMQFVRTLRPYGACTFFRSLTSVGNASRFVISEANSNTLVFDVTDALNVKRVEADLNGSELSFTIPAGRLREFVLVQTNQTFPSPEVVGEVASSNLHGLEQRDMIIISAPSLVQQAERLAVAHREKDGLTVEVVTPEAIYNEFSSGTPDATAYRRLMKMFYDRSSSLGNPPKYLLLFGDGIYDNRGISGEVQGVSSVS
;
A
#
# COMPACT_ATOMS: atom_id res chain seq x y z
N ALA A 1 34.07 11.91 14.55
CA ALA A 1 33.82 10.49 14.81
C ALA A 1 32.44 10.14 14.25
N SER A 2 32.27 8.96 13.64
CA SER A 2 30.99 8.47 13.15
C SER A 2 30.28 7.67 14.25
N THR A 3 28.95 7.76 14.30
CA THR A 3 28.12 6.94 15.17
C THR A 3 28.12 5.50 14.66
N ARG A 4 28.45 4.52 15.52
CA ARG A 4 28.40 3.09 15.15
C ARG A 4 26.97 2.57 15.25
N ILE A 5 26.46 2.00 14.17
CA ILE A 5 25.09 1.48 14.06
C ILE A 5 25.16 -0.02 13.81
N THR A 6 24.65 -0.82 14.75
CA THR A 6 24.59 -2.29 14.73
C THR A 6 23.18 -2.83 14.76
N THR A 7 22.20 -1.93 14.79
CA THR A 7 20.78 -2.22 14.84
C THR A 7 20.03 -1.33 13.86
N TYR A 8 18.82 -1.67 13.52
CA TYR A 8 17.99 -0.88 12.61
C TYR A 8 16.53 -0.85 13.03
N ASP A 9 15.83 0.17 12.58
CA ASP A 9 14.40 0.34 12.80
C ASP A 9 13.63 -0.47 11.77
N ASP A 10 12.84 -1.43 12.25
CA ASP A 10 12.04 -2.33 11.41
C ASP A 10 10.55 -2.29 11.83
N TYR A 11 9.72 -2.86 11.00
CA TYR A 11 8.30 -3.03 11.29
C TYR A 11 7.72 -4.26 10.60
N LEU A 12 6.66 -4.78 11.19
CA LEU A 12 5.77 -5.74 10.56
C LEU A 12 4.36 -5.14 10.52
N LEU A 13 3.69 -5.40 9.42
CA LEU A 13 2.30 -5.02 9.18
C LEU A 13 1.46 -6.28 8.99
N HIS A 14 0.38 -6.37 9.75
CA HIS A 14 -0.70 -7.30 9.49
C HIS A 14 -1.89 -6.48 8.98
N GLU A 15 -2.27 -6.71 7.76
CA GLU A 15 -3.38 -6.06 7.08
C GLU A 15 -3.97 -7.06 6.08
N GLN A 16 -5.27 -7.28 6.18
CA GLN A 16 -6.02 -8.10 5.24
C GLN A 16 -7.16 -7.26 4.68
N GLU A 17 -7.39 -7.38 3.39
CA GLU A 17 -8.44 -6.66 2.69
C GLU A 17 -9.48 -7.67 2.19
N LEU A 18 -10.43 -8.02 3.04
CA LEU A 18 -11.40 -9.08 2.80
C LEU A 18 -12.79 -8.53 2.47
N VAL A 19 -13.14 -7.34 2.97
CA VAL A 19 -14.49 -6.79 2.81
C VAL A 19 -14.49 -5.28 2.85
N SER A 20 -15.34 -4.66 2.03
CA SER A 20 -15.71 -3.25 2.17
C SER A 20 -17.02 -3.14 2.95
N VAL A 21 -17.00 -2.48 4.10
CA VAL A 21 -18.20 -2.33 4.96
C VAL A 21 -19.27 -1.47 4.29
N ASN A 22 -18.86 -0.54 3.42
CA ASN A 22 -19.76 0.39 2.74
C ASN A 22 -19.90 0.09 1.24
N GLN A 23 -19.34 -1.02 0.75
CA GLN A 23 -19.23 -1.31 -0.69
C GLN A 23 -18.59 -0.14 -1.47
N SER A 24 -17.66 0.57 -0.84
CA SER A 24 -17.13 1.83 -1.37
C SER A 24 -15.85 1.70 -2.17
N GLY A 25 -15.21 0.54 -2.21
CA GLY A 25 -13.95 0.31 -2.90
C GLY A 25 -12.74 1.12 -2.41
N ARG A 26 -12.92 1.97 -1.40
CA ARG A 26 -11.85 2.87 -0.89
C ARG A 26 -11.17 2.36 0.37
N GLU A 27 -11.91 1.70 1.24
CA GLU A 27 -11.41 1.13 2.48
C GLU A 27 -11.90 -0.31 2.57
N PHE A 28 -10.97 -1.21 2.76
CA PHE A 28 -11.22 -2.62 2.99
C PHE A 28 -10.75 -3.00 4.38
N PHE A 29 -11.35 -4.04 4.93
CA PHE A 29 -11.11 -4.46 6.29
C PHE A 29 -10.92 -5.98 6.34
N GLY A 30 -10.15 -6.42 7.30
CA GLY A 30 -9.80 -7.81 7.48
C GLY A 30 -10.80 -8.60 8.33
N GLU A 31 -10.25 -9.27 9.31
CA GLU A 31 -10.92 -10.30 10.09
C GLU A 31 -12.14 -9.77 10.84
N ASP A 32 -13.16 -10.63 10.88
CA ASP A 32 -14.41 -10.39 11.59
C ASP A 32 -14.28 -10.73 13.08
N PHE A 33 -14.55 -9.76 13.93
CA PHE A 33 -14.61 -9.91 15.39
C PHE A 33 -16.02 -9.80 15.94
N SER A 34 -17.05 -9.76 15.11
CA SER A 34 -18.46 -9.63 15.54
C SER A 34 -18.92 -10.77 16.45
N GLY A 35 -18.29 -11.95 16.35
CA GLY A 35 -18.56 -13.09 17.22
C GLY A 35 -17.84 -13.07 18.57
N ALA A 36 -17.16 -12.00 18.93
CA ALA A 36 -16.41 -11.80 20.17
C ALA A 36 -15.42 -12.94 20.52
N ARG A 37 -14.82 -13.59 19.51
CA ARG A 37 -13.82 -14.64 19.70
C ARG A 37 -12.43 -14.07 19.55
N PRO A 38 -11.51 -14.31 20.51
CA PRO A 38 -10.11 -13.93 20.35
C PRO A 38 -9.49 -14.61 19.13
N ARG A 39 -8.56 -13.89 18.48
CA ARG A 39 -7.80 -14.41 17.33
C ARG A 39 -6.32 -14.19 17.53
N THR A 40 -5.54 -15.23 17.26
CA THR A 40 -4.08 -15.13 17.20
C THR A 40 -3.66 -14.63 15.84
N ILE A 41 -2.81 -13.61 15.83
CA ILE A 41 -2.28 -12.98 14.62
C ILE A 41 -0.88 -13.54 14.34
N SER A 42 -0.81 -14.49 13.43
CA SER A 42 0.42 -15.26 13.13
C SER A 42 1.54 -14.43 12.49
N THR A 43 1.22 -13.31 11.86
CA THR A 43 2.21 -12.39 11.25
C THR A 43 3.34 -12.00 12.21
N PHE A 44 3.06 -11.92 13.49
CA PHE A 44 4.01 -11.51 14.52
C PHE A 44 4.59 -12.66 15.33
N SER A 45 4.30 -13.90 14.97
CA SER A 45 4.71 -15.08 15.75
C SER A 45 6.22 -15.27 15.85
N SER A 46 6.98 -14.73 14.89
CA SER A 46 8.44 -14.81 14.90
C SER A 46 9.06 -13.50 14.39
N ILE A 47 9.91 -12.89 15.24
CA ILE A 47 10.65 -11.67 14.91
C ILE A 47 12.14 -11.93 15.25
N PRO A 48 12.88 -12.62 14.37
CA PRO A 48 14.28 -12.93 14.62
C PRO A 48 15.12 -11.68 14.79
N GLY A 49 16.04 -11.68 15.76
CA GLY A 49 16.94 -10.55 16.01
C GLY A 49 16.31 -9.33 16.63
N ILE A 50 15.08 -9.41 17.12
CA ILE A 50 14.46 -8.30 17.87
C ILE A 50 15.30 -7.98 19.12
N THR A 51 15.50 -6.70 19.39
CA THR A 51 16.24 -6.22 20.55
C THR A 51 15.33 -5.86 21.72
N GLY A 52 15.90 -5.56 22.88
CA GLY A 52 15.15 -5.03 24.04
C GLY A 52 14.75 -3.54 23.91
N ALA A 53 15.14 -2.84 22.85
CA ALA A 53 14.79 -1.42 22.66
C ALA A 53 13.28 -1.22 22.57
N ASP A 54 12.80 -0.05 23.01
CA ASP A 54 11.37 0.28 22.97
C ASP A 54 10.84 0.22 21.54
N GLY A 55 9.65 -0.34 21.41
CA GLY A 55 8.89 -0.41 20.17
C GLY A 55 7.55 0.31 20.28
N LYS A 56 6.78 0.28 19.22
CA LYS A 56 5.40 0.79 19.16
C LYS A 56 4.50 -0.22 18.50
N VAL A 57 3.29 -0.36 19.01
CA VAL A 57 2.23 -1.16 18.37
C VAL A 57 1.05 -0.24 18.13
N THR A 58 0.62 -0.19 16.88
CA THR A 58 -0.59 0.52 16.46
C THR A 58 -1.62 -0.49 15.98
N MET A 59 -2.86 -0.34 16.43
CA MET A 59 -3.99 -1.15 15.98
C MET A 59 -5.11 -0.22 15.50
N ARG A 60 -5.69 -0.53 14.36
CA ARG A 60 -6.89 0.14 13.84
C ARG A 60 -8.03 -0.86 13.66
N PHE A 61 -9.17 -0.50 14.20
CA PHE A 61 -10.43 -1.23 14.09
C PHE A 61 -11.52 -0.36 13.50
N ILE A 62 -12.50 -1.01 12.90
CA ILE A 62 -13.75 -0.38 12.53
C ILE A 62 -14.90 -1.10 13.22
N SER A 63 -15.85 -0.34 13.72
CA SER A 63 -17.02 -0.90 14.42
C SER A 63 -18.30 -0.19 14.01
N ARG A 64 -19.32 -1.00 13.77
CA ARG A 64 -20.70 -0.56 13.63
C ARG A 64 -21.53 -1.14 14.76
N ILE A 65 -21.66 -0.37 15.82
CA ILE A 65 -22.45 -0.71 17.01
C ILE A 65 -23.67 0.19 17.05
N ASN A 66 -24.85 -0.37 17.27
CA ASN A 66 -26.09 0.40 17.27
C ASN A 66 -26.37 1.04 18.62
N SER A 67 -25.80 0.54 19.73
CA SER A 67 -25.93 1.09 21.08
C SER A 67 -24.76 0.71 21.97
N GLY A 68 -24.43 1.54 22.95
CA GLY A 68 -23.32 1.32 23.86
C GLY A 68 -21.94 1.58 23.21
N SER A 69 -20.99 0.78 23.59
CA SER A 69 -19.61 0.81 23.03
C SER A 69 -19.04 -0.60 22.90
N GLY A 70 -17.98 -0.72 22.13
CA GLY A 70 -17.20 -1.94 22.04
C GLY A 70 -15.74 -1.65 22.32
N THR A 71 -15.03 -2.61 22.89
CA THR A 71 -13.60 -2.51 23.18
C THR A 71 -12.85 -3.61 22.46
N ALA A 72 -11.88 -3.22 21.64
CA ALA A 72 -10.88 -4.10 21.07
C ALA A 72 -9.61 -4.02 21.89
N SER A 73 -8.99 -5.15 22.21
CA SER A 73 -7.71 -5.21 22.93
C SER A 73 -6.71 -6.09 22.21
N LEU A 74 -5.43 -5.80 22.39
CA LEU A 74 -4.30 -6.58 21.90
C LEU A 74 -3.39 -6.95 23.05
N SER A 75 -3.10 -8.23 23.17
CA SER A 75 -2.11 -8.76 24.10
C SER A 75 -0.93 -9.39 23.36
N ILE A 76 0.25 -9.33 23.98
CA ILE A 76 1.47 -10.00 23.54
C ILE A 76 1.95 -10.89 24.67
N ASN A 77 2.08 -12.19 24.41
CA ASN A 77 2.52 -13.18 25.41
C ASN A 77 1.74 -13.06 26.72
N ASP A 78 0.41 -13.08 26.61
CA ASP A 78 -0.57 -12.99 27.70
C ASP A 78 -0.60 -11.67 28.48
N SER A 79 0.18 -10.68 28.06
CA SER A 79 0.14 -9.33 28.65
C SER A 79 -0.61 -8.37 27.74
N GLU A 80 -1.68 -7.76 28.24
CA GLU A 80 -2.40 -6.73 27.51
C GLU A 80 -1.48 -5.51 27.29
N LEU A 81 -1.38 -5.07 26.04
CA LEU A 81 -0.53 -3.96 25.64
C LEU A 81 -1.33 -2.71 25.33
N LEU A 82 -2.45 -2.87 24.66
CA LEU A 82 -3.30 -1.75 24.25
C LEU A 82 -4.77 -2.18 24.13
N ASP A 83 -5.63 -1.21 24.34
CA ASP A 83 -7.06 -1.31 24.07
C ASP A 83 -7.58 -0.07 23.34
N ILE A 84 -8.76 -0.21 22.74
CA ILE A 84 -9.47 0.89 22.11
C ILE A 84 -10.97 0.72 22.31
N THR A 85 -11.61 1.73 22.85
CA THR A 85 -13.07 1.79 22.97
C THR A 85 -13.65 2.59 21.81
N ILE A 86 -14.56 1.96 21.06
CA ILE A 86 -15.25 2.55 19.92
C ILE A 86 -16.70 2.78 20.30
N PRO A 87 -17.22 4.02 20.23
CA PRO A 87 -18.60 4.33 20.58
C PRO A 87 -19.58 3.78 19.54
N SER A 88 -20.87 3.74 19.92
CA SER A 88 -21.94 3.43 18.97
C SER A 88 -22.08 4.54 17.91
N ILE A 89 -22.56 4.13 16.74
CA ILE A 89 -23.00 5.08 15.72
C ILE A 89 -24.25 5.81 16.22
N GLN A 90 -24.30 7.12 16.01
CA GLN A 90 -25.52 7.86 16.28
C GLN A 90 -26.57 7.53 15.21
N THR A 91 -27.73 7.02 15.65
CA THR A 91 -28.89 6.87 14.78
C THR A 91 -29.45 8.26 14.44
N VAL A 92 -29.27 8.67 13.20
CA VAL A 92 -29.99 9.84 12.68
C VAL A 92 -31.45 9.44 12.46
N SER A 93 -32.40 10.35 12.75
CA SER A 93 -33.84 10.09 12.72
C SER A 93 -34.30 9.33 11.47
N SER A 94 -35.38 8.56 11.63
CA SER A 94 -35.96 7.61 10.66
C SER A 94 -36.26 8.16 9.25
N ASN A 95 -36.18 9.44 9.04
CA ASN A 95 -36.48 10.10 7.76
C ASN A 95 -35.25 10.45 6.93
N VAL A 96 -34.05 10.25 7.44
CA VAL A 96 -32.81 10.43 6.69
C VAL A 96 -32.21 9.05 6.44
N ARG A 97 -32.14 8.63 5.20
CA ARG A 97 -31.33 7.46 4.79
C ARG A 97 -29.86 7.82 5.05
N SER A 98 -29.45 7.74 6.31
CA SER A 98 -28.03 7.80 6.61
C SER A 98 -27.42 6.45 6.24
N TYR A 99 -26.55 6.45 5.26
CA TYR A 99 -25.62 5.35 5.07
C TYR A 99 -24.76 5.31 6.32
N THR A 100 -25.12 4.42 7.24
CA THR A 100 -24.51 4.34 8.54
C THR A 100 -23.09 3.84 8.37
N LYS A 101 -22.17 4.76 8.43
CA LYS A 101 -20.74 4.46 8.39
C LYS A 101 -20.36 3.76 9.69
N ALA A 102 -19.50 2.76 9.62
CA ALA A 102 -18.84 2.27 10.80
C ALA A 102 -17.86 3.35 11.30
N ILE A 103 -17.56 3.33 12.58
CA ILE A 103 -16.64 4.29 13.22
C ILE A 103 -15.26 3.63 13.29
N PRO A 104 -14.22 4.22 12.72
CA PRO A 104 -12.86 3.76 12.91
C PRO A 104 -12.34 4.18 14.28
N GLY A 105 -11.54 3.31 14.88
CA GLY A 105 -10.76 3.62 16.05
C GLY A 105 -9.30 3.22 15.82
N THR A 106 -8.37 4.07 16.22
CA THR A 106 -6.93 3.81 16.12
C THR A 106 -6.28 4.13 17.46
N THR A 107 -5.45 3.21 17.93
CA THR A 107 -4.66 3.42 19.14
C THR A 107 -3.21 2.99 18.93
N THR A 108 -2.32 3.58 19.70
CA THR A 108 -0.88 3.26 19.68
C THR A 108 -0.36 3.17 21.10
N ALA A 109 0.34 2.10 21.42
CA ALA A 109 1.02 1.91 22.71
C ALA A 109 2.53 1.72 22.50
N LEU A 110 3.29 2.08 23.54
CA LEU A 110 4.71 1.76 23.62
C LEU A 110 4.87 0.30 24.04
N TRP A 111 5.60 -0.47 23.25
CA TRP A 111 5.99 -1.82 23.58
C TRP A 111 7.34 -1.81 24.29
N LYS A 112 7.30 -1.80 25.63
CA LYS A 112 8.46 -1.72 26.52
C LYS A 112 8.88 -3.07 27.06
N GLY A 113 10.05 -3.11 27.67
CA GLY A 113 10.58 -4.27 28.38
C GLY A 113 11.28 -5.30 27.48
N SER A 114 11.57 -6.46 28.05
CA SER A 114 12.19 -7.55 27.31
C SER A 114 11.29 -8.07 26.22
N LYS A 115 11.85 -8.37 25.06
CA LYS A 115 11.14 -8.89 23.91
C LYS A 115 11.65 -10.29 23.56
N SER A 116 10.74 -11.13 23.10
CA SER A 116 11.06 -12.48 22.60
C SER A 116 11.04 -12.47 21.08
N GLU A 117 11.89 -13.30 20.47
CA GLU A 117 11.79 -13.58 19.04
C GLU A 117 10.51 -14.36 18.69
N LYS A 118 9.96 -15.11 19.64
CA LYS A 118 8.67 -15.79 19.48
C LYS A 118 7.62 -15.08 20.30
N ASN A 119 6.51 -14.74 19.64
CA ASN A 119 5.42 -13.99 20.26
C ASN A 119 4.08 -14.66 19.97
N ASN A 120 3.18 -14.61 20.96
CA ASN A 120 1.77 -14.90 20.80
C ASN A 120 1.01 -13.57 20.84
N VAL A 121 0.61 -13.06 19.68
CA VAL A 121 -0.18 -11.82 19.59
C VAL A 121 -1.63 -12.18 19.42
N VAL A 122 -2.43 -11.81 20.40
CA VAL A 122 -3.86 -12.11 20.45
C VAL A 122 -4.65 -10.82 20.44
N VAL A 123 -5.64 -10.76 19.57
CA VAL A 123 -6.63 -9.68 19.51
C VAL A 123 -7.96 -10.21 19.98
N SER A 124 -8.64 -9.44 20.83
CA SER A 124 -9.97 -9.74 21.31
C SER A 124 -10.89 -8.53 21.17
N TYR A 125 -12.19 -8.79 21.15
CA TYR A 125 -13.20 -7.76 21.09
C TYR A 125 -14.38 -8.11 22.00
N SER A 126 -14.91 -7.12 22.69
CA SER A 126 -16.10 -7.23 23.53
C SER A 126 -17.05 -6.07 23.27
N SER A 127 -18.34 -6.32 23.27
CA SER A 127 -19.36 -5.29 23.21
C SER A 127 -20.69 -5.78 23.85
N SER A 128 -21.55 -4.84 24.21
CA SER A 128 -22.86 -5.09 24.75
C SER A 128 -23.99 -5.18 23.72
N GLY A 129 -23.70 -4.98 22.42
CA GLY A 129 -24.70 -4.91 21.37
C GLY A 129 -24.37 -5.69 20.11
N HIS A 130 -25.31 -5.76 19.17
CA HIS A 130 -25.07 -6.30 17.84
C HIS A 130 -24.08 -5.44 17.11
N THR A 131 -23.04 -6.07 16.55
CA THR A 131 -21.90 -5.37 15.97
C THR A 131 -21.51 -5.98 14.63
N ASN A 132 -20.99 -5.12 13.76
CA ASN A 132 -20.15 -5.52 12.64
C ASN A 132 -18.79 -4.89 12.91
N VAL A 133 -17.81 -5.71 13.25
CA VAL A 133 -16.50 -5.27 13.74
C VAL A 133 -15.42 -5.96 12.98
N ARG A 134 -14.51 -5.15 12.46
CA ARG A 134 -13.40 -5.63 11.64
C ARG A 134 -12.08 -5.05 12.11
N LEU A 135 -11.06 -5.88 12.08
CA LEU A 135 -9.69 -5.41 12.15
C LEU A 135 -9.34 -4.76 10.80
N ASP A 136 -8.70 -3.62 10.84
CA ASP A 136 -8.11 -2.99 9.67
C ASP A 136 -6.64 -3.42 9.59
N TYR A 137 -5.81 -2.92 10.49
CA TYR A 137 -4.42 -3.33 10.53
C TYR A 137 -3.85 -3.32 11.95
N ILE A 138 -2.75 -4.08 12.10
CA ILE A 138 -1.82 -3.98 13.22
C ILE A 138 -0.43 -3.70 12.66
N ARG A 139 0.22 -2.65 13.14
CA ARG A 139 1.61 -2.34 12.82
C ARG A 139 2.46 -2.40 14.08
N MET A 140 3.46 -3.26 14.06
CA MET A 140 4.46 -3.37 15.11
C MET A 140 5.77 -2.79 14.61
N GLN A 141 6.29 -1.75 15.28
CA GLN A 141 7.58 -1.10 15.03
C GLN A 141 8.53 -1.48 16.14
N PHE A 142 9.73 -1.90 15.79
CA PHE A 142 10.73 -2.40 16.74
C PHE A 142 12.15 -2.22 16.18
N VAL A 143 13.14 -2.52 17.01
CA VAL A 143 14.55 -2.45 16.64
C VAL A 143 15.10 -3.87 16.52
N ARG A 144 15.82 -4.16 15.44
CA ARG A 144 16.48 -5.45 15.17
C ARG A 144 17.98 -5.32 15.06
N THR A 145 18.67 -6.39 15.36
CA THR A 145 20.10 -6.53 15.06
C THR A 145 20.32 -6.44 13.56
N LEU A 146 21.30 -5.67 13.13
CA LEU A 146 21.60 -5.47 11.71
C LEU A 146 22.43 -6.64 11.19
N ARG A 147 21.73 -7.57 10.52
CA ARG A 147 22.30 -8.77 9.87
C ARG A 147 21.39 -9.23 8.73
N PRO A 148 21.83 -10.13 7.86
CA PRO A 148 20.95 -10.73 6.85
C PRO A 148 19.81 -11.56 7.46
N TYR A 149 18.59 -11.37 6.92
CA TYR A 149 17.39 -12.15 7.21
C TYR A 149 16.79 -12.68 5.90
N GLY A 150 17.39 -13.69 5.31
CA GLY A 150 17.01 -14.24 4.01
C GLY A 150 17.70 -13.55 2.82
N ALA A 151 17.10 -13.67 1.63
CA ALA A 151 17.70 -13.21 0.38
C ALA A 151 17.85 -11.68 0.32
N CYS A 152 16.87 -10.95 0.85
CA CYS A 152 16.87 -9.51 0.94
C CYS A 152 16.50 -9.05 2.36
N THR A 153 17.23 -8.07 2.90
CA THR A 153 16.93 -7.43 4.17
C THR A 153 16.96 -5.93 3.98
N PHE A 154 15.78 -5.31 4.00
CA PHE A 154 15.66 -3.86 3.98
C PHE A 154 15.91 -3.28 5.36
N PHE A 155 16.68 -2.22 5.44
CA PHE A 155 16.99 -1.59 6.72
C PHE A 155 17.17 -0.07 6.60
N ARG A 156 16.90 0.61 7.69
CA ARG A 156 17.16 2.04 7.92
C ARG A 156 17.44 2.26 9.40
N SER A 157 18.06 3.36 9.75
CA SER A 157 18.25 3.72 11.16
C SER A 157 17.95 5.20 11.37
N LEU A 158 16.97 5.48 12.22
CA LEU A 158 16.64 6.85 12.61
C LEU A 158 17.80 7.54 13.36
N THR A 159 18.67 6.76 14.01
CA THR A 159 19.87 7.25 14.67
C THR A 159 20.88 7.86 13.68
N SER A 160 20.82 7.49 12.40
CA SER A 160 21.71 8.02 11.36
C SER A 160 21.34 9.43 10.90
N VAL A 161 20.13 9.89 11.21
CA VAL A 161 19.65 11.21 10.76
C VAL A 161 20.46 12.31 11.44
N GLY A 162 21.05 13.19 10.63
CA GLY A 162 21.88 14.29 11.12
C GLY A 162 23.26 13.88 11.62
N ASN A 163 23.62 12.59 11.62
CA ASN A 163 24.88 12.07 12.13
C ASN A 163 25.69 11.35 11.03
N ALA A 164 26.98 11.61 10.97
CA ALA A 164 27.86 10.73 10.23
C ALA A 164 27.84 9.33 10.90
N SER A 165 27.53 8.29 10.14
CA SER A 165 27.20 6.99 10.69
C SER A 165 27.95 5.86 10.01
N ARG A 166 28.51 4.95 10.82
CA ARG A 166 29.10 3.69 10.35
C ARG A 166 28.15 2.56 10.66
N PHE A 167 27.57 1.99 9.62
CA PHE A 167 26.79 0.76 9.72
C PHE A 167 27.70 -0.45 9.80
N VAL A 168 27.39 -1.35 10.71
CA VAL A 168 28.12 -2.60 10.93
C VAL A 168 27.13 -3.75 10.91
N ILE A 169 27.23 -4.55 9.88
CA ILE A 169 26.35 -5.69 9.60
C ILE A 169 27.06 -6.94 10.07
N SER A 170 26.46 -7.65 11.02
CA SER A 170 26.97 -8.94 11.49
C SER A 170 26.50 -10.11 10.60
N GLU A 171 27.13 -11.27 10.75
CA GLU A 171 26.80 -12.49 10.00
C GLU A 171 26.83 -12.31 8.47
N ALA A 172 27.60 -11.34 7.99
CA ALA A 172 27.83 -11.11 6.58
C ALA A 172 28.92 -12.03 6.02
N ASN A 173 28.93 -12.19 4.71
CA ASN A 173 29.95 -12.96 3.99
C ASN A 173 30.21 -12.36 2.60
N SER A 174 31.06 -12.98 1.79
CA SER A 174 31.41 -12.50 0.46
C SER A 174 30.25 -12.38 -0.54
N ASN A 175 29.11 -13.01 -0.25
CA ASN A 175 27.89 -12.92 -1.05
C ASN A 175 26.93 -11.80 -0.57
N THR A 176 27.30 -11.08 0.50
CA THR A 176 26.48 -10.00 1.04
C THR A 176 26.80 -8.68 0.32
N LEU A 177 25.85 -8.15 -0.43
CA LEU A 177 25.95 -6.85 -1.06
C LEU A 177 25.02 -5.85 -0.36
N VAL A 178 25.38 -4.56 -0.43
CA VAL A 178 24.57 -3.45 0.08
C VAL A 178 24.17 -2.54 -1.07
N PHE A 179 22.91 -2.16 -1.12
CA PHE A 179 22.43 -1.13 -2.03
C PHE A 179 21.71 -0.03 -1.27
N ASP A 180 21.96 1.22 -1.65
CA ASP A 180 21.17 2.38 -1.25
C ASP A 180 19.94 2.45 -2.17
N VAL A 181 18.77 2.29 -1.56
CA VAL A 181 17.46 2.28 -2.23
C VAL A 181 16.61 3.50 -1.82
N THR A 182 17.23 4.50 -1.24
CA THR A 182 16.57 5.76 -0.83
C THR A 182 15.84 6.43 -1.97
N ASP A 183 16.38 6.30 -3.18
CA ASP A 183 15.72 6.67 -4.43
C ASP A 183 15.51 5.38 -5.24
N ALA A 184 14.28 4.91 -5.29
CA ALA A 184 13.92 3.66 -5.96
C ALA A 184 14.21 3.68 -7.48
N LEU A 185 14.27 4.87 -8.10
CA LEU A 185 14.58 5.04 -9.52
C LEU A 185 16.09 5.18 -9.78
N ASN A 186 16.90 5.30 -8.73
CA ASN A 186 18.34 5.51 -8.83
C ASN A 186 19.09 4.70 -7.74
N VAL A 187 18.88 3.39 -7.77
CA VAL A 187 19.51 2.44 -6.84
C VAL A 187 21.03 2.44 -7.04
N LYS A 188 21.79 2.51 -5.95
CA LYS A 188 23.25 2.55 -5.99
C LYS A 188 23.85 1.43 -5.15
N ARG A 189 24.83 0.73 -5.70
CA ARG A 189 25.65 -0.15 -4.89
C ARG A 189 26.48 0.65 -3.91
N VAL A 190 26.52 0.20 -2.66
CA VAL A 190 27.35 0.79 -1.61
C VAL A 190 28.66 0.01 -1.50
N GLU A 191 29.78 0.70 -1.58
CA GLU A 191 31.08 0.11 -1.25
C GLU A 191 31.17 -0.14 0.25
N ALA A 192 31.47 -1.39 0.62
CA ALA A 192 31.52 -1.83 2.02
C ALA A 192 32.69 -2.77 2.23
N ASP A 193 33.32 -2.64 3.41
CA ASP A 193 34.47 -3.43 3.81
C ASP A 193 34.03 -4.67 4.60
N LEU A 194 34.42 -5.85 4.12
CA LEU A 194 34.22 -7.12 4.81
C LEU A 194 35.45 -7.50 5.63
N ASN A 195 35.26 -7.65 6.94
CA ASN A 195 36.29 -8.14 7.87
C ASN A 195 35.73 -9.31 8.68
N GLY A 196 36.19 -10.52 8.35
CA GLY A 196 35.59 -11.74 8.90
C GLY A 196 34.11 -11.85 8.53
N SER A 197 33.24 -11.82 9.51
CA SER A 197 31.78 -11.85 9.33
C SER A 197 31.10 -10.48 9.53
N GLU A 198 31.88 -9.40 9.66
CA GLU A 198 31.35 -8.03 9.75
C GLU A 198 31.54 -7.29 8.43
N LEU A 199 30.45 -6.85 7.82
CA LEU A 199 30.45 -5.94 6.68
C LEU A 199 30.15 -4.53 7.16
N SER A 200 30.97 -3.53 6.76
CA SER A 200 30.73 -2.16 7.24
C SER A 200 30.90 -1.13 6.15
N PHE A 201 30.14 -0.05 6.26
CA PHE A 201 30.23 1.13 5.42
C PHE A 201 29.87 2.40 6.21
N THR A 202 30.30 3.55 5.71
CA THR A 202 30.06 4.84 6.36
C THR A 202 29.29 5.77 5.44
N ILE A 203 28.34 6.49 6.02
CA ILE A 203 27.61 7.55 5.34
C ILE A 203 27.84 8.90 6.03
N PRO A 204 27.85 10.02 5.28
CA PRO A 204 27.90 11.35 5.89
C PRO A 204 26.60 11.66 6.62
N ALA A 205 26.65 12.67 7.50
CA ALA A 205 25.46 13.25 8.12
C ALA A 205 24.48 13.76 7.05
N GLY A 206 23.18 13.54 7.28
CA GLY A 206 22.18 13.96 6.32
C GLY A 206 20.78 13.45 6.67
N ARG A 207 19.96 13.31 5.62
CA ARG A 207 18.60 12.75 5.73
C ARG A 207 18.63 11.24 5.98
N LEU A 208 17.49 10.70 6.41
CA LEU A 208 17.28 9.25 6.47
C LEU A 208 17.58 8.61 5.12
N ARG A 209 18.32 7.51 5.15
CA ARG A 209 18.57 6.66 4.01
C ARG A 209 18.01 5.27 4.24
N GLU A 210 17.60 4.63 3.16
CA GLU A 210 17.12 3.26 3.15
C GLU A 210 18.07 2.39 2.33
N PHE A 211 18.35 1.22 2.88
CA PHE A 211 19.29 0.27 2.29
C PHE A 211 18.67 -1.11 2.18
N VAL A 212 19.25 -1.94 1.33
CA VAL A 212 18.96 -3.38 1.28
C VAL A 212 20.26 -4.18 1.29
N LEU A 213 20.29 -5.21 2.14
CA LEU A 213 21.26 -6.30 2.04
C LEU A 213 20.72 -7.33 1.06
N VAL A 214 21.55 -7.77 0.14
CA VAL A 214 21.23 -8.79 -0.86
C VAL A 214 22.22 -9.95 -0.69
N GLN A 215 21.70 -11.15 -0.47
CA GLN A 215 22.49 -12.38 -0.40
C GLN A 215 22.51 -13.03 -1.79
N THR A 216 23.58 -12.84 -2.56
CA THR A 216 23.65 -13.26 -3.96
C THR A 216 23.65 -14.78 -4.17
N ASN A 217 23.88 -15.55 -3.12
CA ASN A 217 23.82 -17.01 -3.13
C ASN A 217 22.44 -17.58 -2.78
N GLN A 218 21.43 -16.73 -2.60
CA GLN A 218 20.05 -17.14 -2.34
C GLN A 218 19.22 -17.15 -3.62
N THR A 219 18.12 -17.87 -3.60
CA THR A 219 17.14 -17.88 -4.69
C THR A 219 16.22 -16.68 -4.58
N PHE A 220 16.04 -15.99 -5.70
CA PHE A 220 15.10 -14.87 -5.83
C PHE A 220 13.83 -15.32 -6.57
N PRO A 221 12.68 -14.71 -6.27
CA PRO A 221 11.47 -14.94 -7.04
C PRO A 221 11.70 -14.59 -8.52
N SER A 222 11.24 -15.45 -9.41
CA SER A 222 11.23 -15.17 -10.85
C SER A 222 9.80 -14.82 -11.26
N PRO A 223 9.61 -13.82 -12.13
CA PRO A 223 8.28 -13.51 -12.66
C PRO A 223 7.78 -14.65 -13.55
N GLU A 224 6.49 -14.92 -13.47
CA GLU A 224 5.81 -15.84 -14.39
C GLU A 224 5.48 -15.09 -15.69
N VAL A 225 5.69 -15.75 -16.83
CA VAL A 225 5.29 -15.21 -18.12
C VAL A 225 3.79 -15.46 -18.30
N VAL A 226 3.00 -14.40 -18.26
CA VAL A 226 1.53 -14.50 -18.39
C VAL A 226 1.10 -14.46 -19.85
N GLY A 227 1.75 -13.68 -20.71
CA GLY A 227 1.41 -13.55 -22.11
C GLY A 227 2.03 -12.32 -22.78
N GLU A 228 1.61 -12.07 -24.00
CA GLU A 228 2.00 -10.89 -24.78
C GLU A 228 0.96 -9.78 -24.62
N VAL A 229 1.42 -8.55 -24.56
CA VAL A 229 0.58 -7.34 -24.53
C VAL A 229 0.71 -6.66 -25.89
N ALA A 230 -0.42 -6.30 -26.50
CA ALA A 230 -0.44 -5.56 -27.74
C ALA A 230 0.29 -4.20 -27.58
N SER A 231 1.16 -3.90 -28.53
CA SER A 231 1.85 -2.62 -28.54
C SER A 231 0.86 -1.47 -28.72
N SER A 232 1.00 -0.42 -27.89
CA SER A 232 0.28 0.85 -28.02
C SER A 232 1.28 1.99 -28.08
N ASN A 233 0.85 3.17 -28.52
CA ASN A 233 1.67 4.37 -28.54
C ASN A 233 0.79 5.60 -28.28
N LEU A 234 0.21 5.67 -27.10
CA LEU A 234 -0.61 6.82 -26.67
C LEU A 234 0.27 8.06 -26.46
N HIS A 235 1.54 7.86 -26.10
CA HIS A 235 2.51 8.95 -26.01
C HIS A 235 2.83 9.59 -27.38
N GLY A 236 2.63 8.87 -28.47
CA GLY A 236 2.81 9.37 -29.84
C GLY A 236 1.59 10.05 -30.46
N LEU A 237 0.45 10.07 -29.76
CA LEU A 237 -0.75 10.71 -30.28
C LEU A 237 -0.55 12.22 -30.45
N GLU A 238 -1.06 12.76 -31.56
CA GLU A 238 -1.22 14.21 -31.76
C GLU A 238 -2.25 14.80 -30.81
N GLN A 239 -2.27 16.15 -30.70
CA GLN A 239 -3.29 16.84 -29.92
C GLN A 239 -4.71 16.52 -30.40
N ARG A 240 -5.61 16.39 -29.44
CA ARG A 240 -7.03 16.08 -29.66
C ARG A 240 -7.90 17.06 -28.88
N ASP A 241 -9.04 17.42 -29.46
CA ASP A 241 -10.07 18.21 -28.76
C ASP A 241 -10.84 17.36 -27.75
N MET A 242 -11.02 16.06 -28.06
CA MET A 242 -11.81 15.15 -27.26
C MET A 242 -11.13 13.80 -27.15
N ILE A 243 -11.08 13.28 -25.92
CA ILE A 243 -10.66 11.90 -25.62
C ILE A 243 -11.87 11.13 -25.11
N ILE A 244 -12.12 9.97 -25.70
CA ILE A 244 -13.15 9.03 -25.23
C ILE A 244 -12.42 7.81 -24.66
N ILE A 245 -12.54 7.59 -23.35
CA ILE A 245 -12.06 6.36 -22.71
C ILE A 245 -13.21 5.38 -22.69
N SER A 246 -13.11 4.32 -23.46
CA SER A 246 -14.20 3.38 -23.66
C SER A 246 -13.92 2.03 -23.02
N ALA A 247 -14.91 1.48 -22.32
CA ALA A 247 -14.90 0.06 -21.96
C ALA A 247 -14.67 -0.80 -23.21
N PRO A 248 -13.86 -1.90 -23.13
CA PRO A 248 -13.50 -2.71 -24.31
C PRO A 248 -14.69 -3.21 -25.11
N SER A 249 -15.79 -3.58 -24.46
CA SER A 249 -17.02 -4.05 -25.11
C SER A 249 -17.80 -2.97 -25.84
N LEU A 250 -17.52 -1.69 -25.61
CA LEU A 250 -18.24 -0.55 -26.14
C LEU A 250 -17.44 0.28 -27.17
N VAL A 251 -16.22 -0.18 -27.52
CA VAL A 251 -15.33 0.57 -28.44
C VAL A 251 -16.00 0.89 -29.77
N GLN A 252 -16.77 -0.05 -30.35
CA GLN A 252 -17.47 0.19 -31.62
C GLN A 252 -18.52 1.32 -31.50
N GLN A 253 -19.23 1.38 -30.39
CA GLN A 253 -20.22 2.42 -30.10
C GLN A 253 -19.55 3.77 -29.82
N ALA A 254 -18.42 3.74 -29.11
CA ALA A 254 -17.61 4.92 -28.87
C ALA A 254 -17.04 5.51 -30.18
N GLU A 255 -16.59 4.66 -31.10
CA GLU A 255 -16.14 5.10 -32.43
C GLU A 255 -17.27 5.71 -33.27
N ARG A 256 -18.49 5.14 -33.22
CA ARG A 256 -19.64 5.76 -33.88
C ARG A 256 -19.93 7.16 -33.35
N LEU A 257 -19.80 7.36 -32.04
CA LEU A 257 -19.95 8.70 -31.43
C LEU A 257 -18.79 9.61 -31.84
N ALA A 258 -17.56 9.10 -31.84
CA ALA A 258 -16.38 9.85 -32.28
C ALA A 258 -16.51 10.34 -33.73
N VAL A 259 -17.01 9.49 -34.65
CA VAL A 259 -17.29 9.87 -36.04
C VAL A 259 -18.32 11.00 -36.10
N ALA A 260 -19.40 10.91 -35.33
CA ALA A 260 -20.42 11.96 -35.30
C ALA A 260 -19.85 13.33 -34.84
N HIS A 261 -18.98 13.33 -33.83
CA HIS A 261 -18.33 14.56 -33.38
C HIS A 261 -17.28 15.09 -34.36
N ARG A 262 -16.57 14.20 -35.07
CA ARG A 262 -15.65 14.62 -36.13
C ARG A 262 -16.40 15.26 -37.29
N GLU A 263 -17.53 14.67 -37.73
CA GLU A 263 -18.30 15.15 -38.90
C GLU A 263 -19.19 16.37 -38.61
N LYS A 264 -19.86 16.38 -37.45
CA LYS A 264 -20.85 17.42 -37.15
C LYS A 264 -20.28 18.60 -36.39
N ASP A 265 -19.33 18.34 -35.48
CA ASP A 265 -18.81 19.37 -34.58
C ASP A 265 -17.39 19.79 -34.95
N GLY A 266 -16.77 19.13 -35.96
CA GLY A 266 -15.42 19.44 -36.41
C GLY A 266 -14.31 19.18 -35.37
N LEU A 267 -14.59 18.31 -34.37
CA LEU A 267 -13.64 18.00 -33.31
C LEU A 267 -12.63 16.95 -33.79
N THR A 268 -11.42 17.05 -33.28
CA THR A 268 -10.46 15.95 -33.33
C THR A 268 -10.70 15.02 -32.14
N VAL A 269 -11.07 13.75 -32.40
CA VAL A 269 -11.50 12.82 -31.36
C VAL A 269 -10.65 11.55 -31.40
N GLU A 270 -10.18 11.10 -30.26
CA GLU A 270 -9.50 9.80 -30.07
C GLU A 270 -10.30 8.91 -29.15
N VAL A 271 -10.40 7.62 -29.49
CA VAL A 271 -11.00 6.58 -28.64
C VAL A 271 -9.89 5.69 -28.13
N VAL A 272 -9.80 5.54 -26.82
CA VAL A 272 -8.77 4.74 -26.15
C VAL A 272 -9.40 3.80 -25.13
N THR A 273 -8.73 2.69 -24.82
CA THR A 273 -9.19 1.74 -23.83
C THR A 273 -8.43 1.91 -22.50
N PRO A 274 -9.04 1.55 -21.36
CA PRO A 274 -8.38 1.54 -20.05
C PRO A 274 -7.06 0.77 -20.08
N GLU A 275 -7.05 -0.44 -20.68
CA GLU A 275 -5.86 -1.28 -20.74
C GLU A 275 -4.68 -0.59 -21.42
N ALA A 276 -4.90 0.03 -22.57
CA ALA A 276 -3.84 0.77 -23.29
C ALA A 276 -3.30 1.91 -22.42
N ILE A 277 -4.19 2.61 -21.68
CA ILE A 277 -3.79 3.68 -20.78
C ILE A 277 -2.98 3.13 -19.60
N TYR A 278 -3.42 2.02 -18.99
CA TYR A 278 -2.68 1.42 -17.86
C TYR A 278 -1.30 0.96 -18.28
N ASN A 279 -1.16 0.36 -19.45
CA ASN A 279 0.13 -0.11 -19.96
C ASN A 279 1.14 1.03 -20.10
N GLU A 280 0.70 2.20 -20.57
CA GLU A 280 1.61 3.33 -20.81
C GLU A 280 1.74 4.31 -19.63
N PHE A 281 0.73 4.46 -18.79
CA PHE A 281 0.69 5.51 -17.75
C PHE A 281 0.70 5.00 -16.31
N SER A 282 0.58 3.67 -16.10
CA SER A 282 0.65 3.05 -14.76
C SER A 282 1.34 1.68 -14.75
N SER A 283 2.22 1.41 -15.71
CA SER A 283 2.99 0.17 -15.80
C SER A 283 2.12 -1.10 -15.80
N GLY A 284 0.97 -1.04 -16.46
CA GLY A 284 0.00 -2.13 -16.55
C GLY A 284 -0.92 -2.27 -15.33
N THR A 285 -0.72 -1.49 -14.29
CA THR A 285 -1.57 -1.56 -13.09
C THR A 285 -2.87 -0.78 -13.31
N PRO A 286 -4.05 -1.39 -13.08
CA PRO A 286 -5.33 -0.68 -13.09
C PRO A 286 -5.32 0.44 -12.03
N ASP A 287 -5.28 1.69 -12.49
CA ASP A 287 -5.20 2.89 -11.65
C ASP A 287 -5.88 4.05 -12.36
N ALA A 288 -6.95 4.57 -11.79
CA ALA A 288 -7.69 5.71 -12.34
C ALA A 288 -6.81 6.97 -12.51
N THR A 289 -5.70 7.09 -11.77
CA THR A 289 -4.73 8.18 -11.97
C THR A 289 -4.01 8.09 -13.32
N ALA A 290 -4.00 6.95 -13.98
CA ALA A 290 -3.48 6.81 -15.34
C ALA A 290 -4.27 7.66 -16.35
N TYR A 291 -5.59 7.76 -16.20
CA TYR A 291 -6.44 8.63 -17.03
C TYR A 291 -6.05 10.10 -16.86
N ARG A 292 -5.82 10.51 -15.61
CA ARG A 292 -5.34 11.87 -15.32
C ARG A 292 -3.98 12.13 -15.92
N ARG A 293 -3.07 11.13 -15.93
CA ARG A 293 -1.72 11.26 -16.52
C ARG A 293 -1.81 11.39 -18.04
N LEU A 294 -2.68 10.63 -18.70
CA LEU A 294 -2.97 10.78 -20.13
C LEU A 294 -3.45 12.20 -20.44
N MET A 295 -4.47 12.68 -19.73
CA MET A 295 -4.99 14.02 -19.93
C MET A 295 -3.96 15.12 -19.63
N LYS A 296 -3.14 14.90 -18.58
CA LYS A 296 -2.03 15.80 -18.25
C LYS A 296 -1.01 15.89 -19.39
N MET A 297 -0.68 14.79 -20.03
CA MET A 297 0.23 14.77 -21.18
C MET A 297 -0.27 15.69 -22.30
N PHE A 298 -1.55 15.58 -22.66
CA PHE A 298 -2.15 16.47 -23.68
C PHE A 298 -2.16 17.93 -23.22
N TYR A 299 -2.51 18.18 -21.96
CA TYR A 299 -2.54 19.53 -21.39
C TYR A 299 -1.15 20.17 -21.38
N ASP A 300 -0.14 19.46 -20.92
CA ASP A 300 1.24 19.99 -20.87
C ASP A 300 1.77 20.32 -22.27
N ARG A 301 1.47 19.47 -23.25
CA ARG A 301 1.86 19.71 -24.66
C ARG A 301 1.17 20.91 -25.29
N SER A 302 -0.01 21.25 -24.81
CA SER A 302 -0.76 22.39 -25.35
C SER A 302 -0.05 23.74 -25.15
N SER A 303 0.85 23.85 -24.19
CA SER A 303 1.68 25.04 -23.97
C SER A 303 2.58 25.38 -25.17
N SER A 304 3.02 24.36 -25.92
CA SER A 304 3.88 24.49 -27.11
C SER A 304 3.14 24.27 -28.42
N LEU A 305 2.14 23.38 -28.44
CA LEU A 305 1.41 22.99 -29.65
C LEU A 305 0.08 23.72 -29.81
N GLY A 306 -0.38 24.43 -28.77
CA GLY A 306 -1.72 24.98 -28.72
C GLY A 306 -2.79 23.86 -28.56
N ASN A 307 -4.06 24.26 -28.56
CA ASN A 307 -5.19 23.34 -28.62
C ASN A 307 -5.24 22.31 -27.46
N PRO A 308 -5.45 22.76 -26.20
CA PRO A 308 -5.63 21.83 -25.07
C PRO A 308 -6.90 20.99 -25.27
N PRO A 309 -6.95 19.78 -24.74
CA PRO A 309 -8.17 18.96 -24.79
C PRO A 309 -9.33 19.68 -24.10
N LYS A 310 -10.48 19.70 -24.76
CA LYS A 310 -11.70 20.37 -24.29
C LYS A 310 -12.64 19.40 -23.58
N TYR A 311 -12.62 18.14 -24.01
CA TYR A 311 -13.59 17.14 -23.55
C TYR A 311 -12.90 15.83 -23.19
N LEU A 312 -13.34 15.25 -22.07
CA LEU A 312 -13.08 13.87 -21.69
C LEU A 312 -14.43 13.17 -21.48
N LEU A 313 -14.64 12.08 -22.19
CA LEU A 313 -15.80 11.21 -22.00
C LEU A 313 -15.33 9.84 -21.47
N LEU A 314 -15.87 9.43 -20.34
CA LEU A 314 -15.78 8.06 -19.84
C LEU A 314 -16.99 7.30 -20.38
N PHE A 315 -16.75 6.44 -21.38
CA PHE A 315 -17.80 5.75 -22.11
C PHE A 315 -17.97 4.32 -21.60
N GLY A 316 -18.83 4.16 -20.62
CA GLY A 316 -19.10 2.95 -19.86
C GLY A 316 -19.62 3.32 -18.47
N ASP A 317 -19.80 2.29 -17.64
CA ASP A 317 -20.20 2.50 -16.24
C ASP A 317 -18.98 2.56 -15.34
N GLY A 318 -19.09 3.22 -14.19
CA GLY A 318 -18.06 3.26 -13.15
C GLY A 318 -18.31 2.23 -12.07
N ILE A 319 -17.25 1.69 -11.49
CA ILE A 319 -17.35 0.81 -10.33
C ILE A 319 -16.65 1.43 -9.13
N TYR A 320 -17.22 1.21 -7.95
CA TYR A 320 -16.60 1.65 -6.70
C TYR A 320 -15.45 0.74 -6.25
N ASP A 321 -15.60 -0.55 -6.46
CA ASP A 321 -14.65 -1.57 -6.06
C ASP A 321 -13.88 -2.09 -7.27
N ASN A 322 -12.86 -1.35 -7.69
CA ASN A 322 -11.97 -1.73 -8.79
C ASN A 322 -11.10 -2.97 -8.50
N ARG A 323 -11.09 -3.46 -7.25
CA ARG A 323 -10.38 -4.67 -6.85
C ARG A 323 -11.28 -5.91 -6.81
N GLY A 324 -12.60 -5.75 -6.94
CA GLY A 324 -13.58 -6.82 -6.93
C GLY A 324 -13.72 -7.56 -5.58
N ILE A 325 -13.24 -6.97 -4.48
CA ILE A 325 -13.24 -7.60 -3.15
C ILE A 325 -14.63 -7.62 -2.54
N SER A 326 -15.47 -6.62 -2.82
CA SER A 326 -16.84 -6.54 -2.30
C SER A 326 -17.82 -7.48 -3.01
N GLY A 327 -17.38 -8.18 -4.04
CA GLY A 327 -18.24 -9.05 -4.87
C GLY A 327 -19.00 -8.29 -5.96
N GLU A 328 -18.78 -6.99 -6.13
CA GLU A 328 -19.23 -6.29 -7.34
C GLU A 328 -18.48 -6.85 -8.54
N VAL A 329 -19.22 -7.42 -9.45
CA VAL A 329 -18.65 -7.93 -10.70
C VAL A 329 -18.29 -6.71 -11.56
N GLN A 330 -17.04 -6.62 -11.98
CA GLN A 330 -16.67 -5.69 -13.04
C GLN A 330 -17.52 -6.01 -14.27
N GLY A 331 -18.52 -5.19 -14.54
CA GLY A 331 -19.35 -5.36 -15.73
C GLY A 331 -18.51 -5.22 -16.99
N VAL A 332 -18.86 -5.98 -18.03
CA VAL A 332 -18.16 -5.95 -19.35
C VAL A 332 -18.18 -4.55 -19.97
N SER A 333 -18.97 -3.63 -19.43
CA SER A 333 -19.14 -2.24 -19.86
C SER A 333 -18.56 -1.19 -18.91
N SER A 334 -17.77 -1.60 -17.89
CA SER A 334 -17.20 -0.66 -16.94
C SER A 334 -15.90 -0.02 -17.43
N VAL A 335 -15.70 1.22 -17.03
CA VAL A 335 -14.46 2.00 -17.15
C VAL A 335 -13.95 2.19 -15.74
N SER A 336 -13.02 1.37 -15.31
CA SER A 336 -12.48 1.36 -13.95
C SER A 336 -11.08 1.96 -13.89
#